data_d97050271b863c50dbb2f13354982d29
#
_entry.id   d97050271b863c50dbb2f13354982d29
#
_cell.length_a   1.000
_cell.length_b   1.000
_cell.length_c   1.000
_cell.angle_alpha   90.00
_cell.angle_beta   90.00
_cell.angle_gamma   90.00
#
_symmetry.space_group_name_H-M   'P 1'
#
loop_
_entity.id
_entity.type
_entity.pdbx_description
1 polymer ?
#
loop_
_entity_poly.entity_id
_entity_poly.type
_entity_poly.pdbx_seq_one_letter_code
_entity_poly.pdbx_strand_id
1 'polypeptide(L)'
;MSFVERCWMITSKFSVIAILILTGICFGVFVYPYMKKKREAALVSIVYIGIMSVLYLIPQRIGNFSAYLMGVVAAFLVMYVQDRRNIYQKLFLAVTFFSIRWLAVAMAGRLDDFITKALVFGNTIAGRQWLQYGLYAGTRILDIVLCIIFLAVAIGLINKAYVYKNDEMNVKE
;
A
#
# COMPACT_ATOMS: atom_id res chain seq x y z
N MET A 1 6.73 7.30 -30.27
CA MET A 1 6.87 7.44 -28.81
C MET A 1 8.23 8.03 -28.53
N SER A 2 8.31 9.24 -27.96
CA SER A 2 9.56 9.90 -27.66
C SER A 2 10.35 9.15 -26.56
N PHE A 3 11.66 9.42 -26.44
CA PHE A 3 12.49 8.82 -25.38
C PHE A 3 11.95 9.21 -23.98
N VAL A 4 11.53 10.47 -23.82
CA VAL A 4 10.98 11.00 -22.57
C VAL A 4 9.65 10.31 -22.20
N GLU A 5 8.75 10.05 -23.15
CA GLU A 5 7.51 9.30 -22.90
C GLU A 5 7.77 7.88 -22.41
N ARG A 6 8.80 7.21 -22.96
CA ARG A 6 9.22 5.89 -22.46
C ARG A 6 9.72 5.96 -21.03
N CYS A 7 10.52 6.97 -20.69
CA CYS A 7 10.98 7.19 -19.32
C CYS A 7 9.81 7.42 -18.35
N TRP A 8 8.81 8.20 -18.74
CA TRP A 8 7.62 8.42 -17.93
C TRP A 8 6.85 7.11 -17.67
N MET A 9 6.64 6.33 -18.72
CA MET A 9 5.94 5.04 -18.60
C MET A 9 6.69 4.05 -17.70
N ILE A 10 8.01 3.97 -17.81
CA ILE A 10 8.85 3.10 -16.98
C ILE A 10 8.78 3.56 -15.52
N THR A 11 8.95 4.86 -15.26
CA THR A 11 8.87 5.42 -13.89
C THR A 11 7.51 5.17 -13.25
N SER A 12 6.43 5.35 -14.00
CA SER A 12 5.07 5.06 -13.51
C SER A 12 4.91 3.60 -13.13
N LYS A 13 5.32 2.66 -13.99
CA LYS A 13 5.24 1.22 -13.69
C LYS A 13 6.10 0.84 -12.50
N PHE A 14 7.31 1.38 -12.43
CA PHE A 14 8.22 1.12 -11.31
C PHE A 14 7.67 1.61 -9.98
N SER A 15 7.08 2.81 -9.95
CA SER A 15 6.46 3.36 -8.73
C SER A 15 5.31 2.50 -8.22
N VAL A 16 4.47 1.96 -9.11
CA VAL A 16 3.39 1.06 -8.71
C VAL A 16 3.91 -0.24 -8.12
N ILE A 17 4.92 -0.85 -8.73
CA ILE A 17 5.54 -2.08 -8.20
C ILE A 17 6.19 -1.81 -6.84
N ALA A 18 6.88 -0.68 -6.69
CA ALA A 18 7.48 -0.29 -5.42
C ALA A 18 6.42 -0.13 -4.30
N ILE A 19 5.33 0.58 -4.57
CA ILE A 19 4.21 0.74 -3.62
C ILE A 19 3.60 -0.62 -3.26
N LEU A 20 3.46 -1.52 -4.22
CA LEU A 20 2.89 -2.85 -3.99
C LEU A 20 3.78 -3.68 -3.06
N ILE A 21 5.09 -3.72 -3.32
CA ILE A 21 6.06 -4.44 -2.48
C ILE A 21 6.08 -3.86 -1.06
N LEU A 22 6.17 -2.55 -0.95
CA LEU A 22 6.19 -1.85 0.34
C LEU A 22 4.88 -2.04 1.12
N THR A 23 3.74 -2.02 0.43
CA THR A 23 2.44 -2.34 1.05
C THR A 23 2.42 -3.77 1.60
N GLY A 24 2.97 -4.74 0.86
CA GLY A 24 3.06 -6.12 1.32
C GLY A 24 3.95 -6.29 2.54
N ILE A 25 5.08 -5.57 2.59
CA ILE A 25 5.96 -5.56 3.76
C ILE A 25 5.23 -4.94 4.97
N CYS A 26 4.60 -3.78 4.80
CA CYS A 26 3.80 -3.14 5.85
C CYS A 26 2.66 -4.04 6.35
N PHE A 27 2.02 -4.78 5.44
CA PHE A 27 1.00 -5.76 5.80
C PHE A 27 1.56 -6.88 6.68
N GLY A 28 2.72 -7.43 6.33
CA GLY A 28 3.41 -8.43 7.15
C GLY A 28 3.75 -7.91 8.56
N VAL A 29 4.24 -6.67 8.65
CA VAL A 29 4.53 -6.01 9.94
C VAL A 29 3.26 -5.80 10.76
N PHE A 30 2.17 -5.38 10.10
CA PHE A 30 0.88 -5.16 10.76
C PHE A 30 0.29 -6.46 11.34
N VAL A 31 0.37 -7.56 10.59
CA VAL A 31 -0.22 -8.85 10.99
C VAL A 31 0.69 -9.61 11.98
N TYR A 32 1.98 -9.27 12.02
CA TYR A 32 2.97 -9.95 12.85
C TYR A 32 2.57 -10.17 14.32
N PRO A 33 2.02 -9.18 15.07
CA PRO A 33 1.62 -9.38 16.47
C PRO A 33 0.48 -10.39 16.65
N TYR A 34 -0.28 -10.68 15.60
CA TYR A 34 -1.46 -11.54 15.61
C TYR A 34 -1.19 -12.95 15.10
N MET A 35 0.06 -13.22 14.67
CA MET A 35 0.48 -14.52 14.16
C MET A 35 1.32 -15.27 15.19
N LYS A 36 1.15 -16.61 15.27
CA LYS A 36 1.89 -17.45 16.23
C LYS A 36 3.40 -17.50 15.96
N LYS A 37 3.80 -17.42 14.68
CA LYS A 37 5.19 -17.52 14.27
C LYS A 37 5.58 -16.40 13.32
N LYS A 38 6.80 -15.86 13.47
CA LYS A 38 7.37 -14.84 12.55
C LYS A 38 7.34 -15.26 11.08
N ARG A 39 7.60 -16.54 10.81
CA ARG A 39 7.57 -17.11 9.44
C ARG A 39 6.18 -17.03 8.79
N GLU A 40 5.13 -17.11 9.58
CA GLU A 40 3.74 -17.04 9.09
C GLU A 40 3.42 -15.64 8.56
N ALA A 41 3.81 -14.59 9.29
CA ALA A 41 3.64 -13.20 8.84
C ALA A 41 4.44 -12.91 7.56
N ALA A 42 5.68 -13.42 7.46
CA ALA A 42 6.49 -13.29 6.25
C ALA A 42 5.86 -14.02 5.05
N LEU A 43 5.33 -15.23 5.24
CA LEU A 43 4.60 -15.97 4.20
C LEU A 43 3.36 -15.22 3.72
N VAL A 44 2.56 -14.68 4.65
CA VAL A 44 1.39 -13.85 4.31
C VAL A 44 1.80 -12.67 3.44
N SER A 45 2.88 -11.98 3.81
CA SER A 45 3.41 -10.85 3.05
C SER A 45 3.83 -11.26 1.63
N ILE A 46 4.63 -12.31 1.49
CA ILE A 46 5.15 -12.80 0.19
C ILE A 46 4.00 -13.26 -0.72
N VAL A 47 3.09 -14.07 -0.20
CA VAL A 47 1.95 -14.59 -0.99
C VAL A 47 1.03 -13.44 -1.40
N TYR A 48 0.78 -12.47 -0.51
CA TYR A 48 0.01 -11.28 -0.83
C TYR A 48 0.66 -10.49 -1.97
N ILE A 49 1.97 -10.21 -1.89
CA ILE A 49 2.72 -9.52 -2.96
C ILE A 49 2.60 -10.29 -4.27
N GLY A 50 2.75 -11.62 -4.24
CA GLY A 50 2.62 -12.47 -5.42
C GLY A 50 1.24 -12.37 -6.08
N ILE A 51 0.16 -12.53 -5.30
CA ILE A 51 -1.23 -12.42 -5.79
C ILE A 51 -1.48 -11.04 -6.40
N MET A 52 -1.11 -9.97 -5.69
CA MET A 52 -1.35 -8.61 -6.16
C MET A 52 -0.50 -8.26 -7.40
N SER A 53 0.72 -8.80 -7.50
CA SER A 53 1.55 -8.63 -8.69
C SER A 53 0.93 -9.29 -9.92
N VAL A 54 0.40 -10.51 -9.78
CA VAL A 54 -0.32 -11.21 -10.85
C VAL A 54 -1.57 -10.44 -11.27
N LEU A 55 -2.37 -9.99 -10.30
CA LEU A 55 -3.58 -9.20 -10.57
C LEU A 55 -3.27 -7.88 -11.28
N TYR A 56 -2.13 -7.24 -10.95
CA TYR A 56 -1.69 -6.01 -11.59
C TYR A 56 -1.20 -6.21 -13.04
N LEU A 57 -0.70 -7.39 -13.36
CA LEU A 57 -0.28 -7.74 -14.74
C LEU A 57 -1.46 -7.96 -15.68
N ILE A 58 -2.67 -8.22 -15.15
CA ILE A 58 -3.88 -8.36 -15.96
C ILE A 58 -4.27 -6.97 -16.49
N PRO A 59 -4.39 -6.79 -17.83
CA PRO A 59 -4.64 -5.47 -18.44
C PRO A 59 -6.10 -5.02 -18.29
N GLN A 60 -6.61 -4.99 -17.08
CA GLN A 60 -7.92 -4.41 -16.76
C GLN A 60 -7.73 -3.05 -16.08
N ARG A 61 -8.56 -2.08 -16.45
CA ARG A 61 -8.64 -0.81 -15.72
C ARG A 61 -9.36 -1.06 -14.39
N ILE A 62 -8.62 -1.56 -13.41
CA ILE A 62 -9.15 -1.79 -12.07
C ILE A 62 -9.29 -0.42 -11.40
N GLY A 63 -10.52 -0.04 -11.09
CA GLY A 63 -10.79 1.18 -10.33
C GLY A 63 -10.23 1.09 -8.90
N ASN A 64 -9.95 2.22 -8.28
CA ASN A 64 -9.36 2.27 -6.92
C ASN A 64 -10.16 1.48 -5.88
N PHE A 65 -11.48 1.48 -5.97
CA PHE A 65 -12.34 0.72 -5.07
C PHE A 65 -12.25 -0.79 -5.31
N SER A 66 -12.21 -1.22 -6.57
CA SER A 66 -12.03 -2.63 -6.92
C SER A 66 -10.67 -3.15 -6.45
N ALA A 67 -9.60 -2.35 -6.61
CA ALA A 67 -8.27 -2.68 -6.09
C ALA A 67 -8.26 -2.82 -4.56
N TYR A 68 -9.01 -1.97 -3.85
CA TYR A 68 -9.22 -2.08 -2.40
C TYR A 68 -9.90 -3.40 -2.04
N LEU A 69 -11.05 -3.73 -2.64
CA LEU A 69 -11.77 -4.97 -2.38
C LEU A 69 -10.93 -6.22 -2.69
N MET A 70 -10.23 -6.23 -3.82
CA MET A 70 -9.34 -7.33 -4.20
C MET A 70 -8.21 -7.50 -3.18
N GLY A 71 -7.65 -6.40 -2.68
CA GLY A 71 -6.66 -6.41 -1.62
C GLY A 71 -7.18 -7.03 -0.32
N VAL A 72 -8.37 -6.62 0.14
CA VAL A 72 -9.03 -7.17 1.34
C VAL A 72 -9.26 -8.67 1.18
N VAL A 73 -9.85 -9.09 0.04
CA VAL A 73 -10.15 -10.50 -0.22
C VAL A 73 -8.86 -11.33 -0.30
N ALA A 74 -7.84 -10.87 -1.03
CA ALA A 74 -6.57 -11.56 -1.13
C ALA A 74 -5.89 -11.72 0.25
N ALA A 75 -5.83 -10.66 1.04
CA ALA A 75 -5.25 -10.67 2.38
C ALA A 75 -6.01 -11.62 3.31
N PHE A 76 -7.35 -11.56 3.31
CA PHE A 76 -8.19 -12.45 4.10
C PHE A 76 -7.97 -13.92 3.71
N LEU A 77 -8.00 -14.24 2.41
CA LEU A 77 -7.82 -15.61 1.92
C LEU A 77 -6.44 -16.17 2.30
N VAL A 78 -5.38 -15.38 2.18
CA VAL A 78 -4.02 -15.81 2.55
C VAL A 78 -3.96 -16.14 4.04
N MET A 79 -4.51 -15.28 4.91
CA MET A 79 -4.56 -15.54 6.35
C MET A 79 -5.46 -16.73 6.71
N TYR A 80 -6.58 -16.91 6.00
CA TYR A 80 -7.53 -18.01 6.23
C TYR A 80 -6.94 -19.37 5.86
N VAL A 81 -6.25 -19.46 4.72
CA VAL A 81 -5.61 -20.72 4.28
C VAL A 81 -4.52 -21.15 5.26
N GLN A 82 -3.81 -20.19 5.84
CA GLN A 82 -2.71 -20.46 6.76
C GLN A 82 -3.17 -20.96 8.13
N ASP A 83 -4.24 -20.38 8.67
CA ASP A 83 -4.86 -20.80 9.91
C ASP A 83 -6.38 -20.59 9.80
N ARG A 84 -7.18 -21.62 10.05
CA ARG A 84 -8.64 -21.54 9.94
C ARG A 84 -9.33 -21.04 11.22
N ARG A 85 -8.56 -20.76 12.27
CA ARG A 85 -9.11 -20.24 13.53
C ARG A 85 -9.34 -18.74 13.44
N ASN A 86 -10.22 -18.20 14.26
CA ASN A 86 -10.46 -16.77 14.43
C ASN A 86 -10.74 -16.02 13.11
N ILE A 87 -11.70 -16.51 12.33
CA ILE A 87 -12.07 -15.98 11.00
C ILE A 87 -12.43 -14.49 11.08
N TYR A 88 -13.22 -14.10 12.08
CA TYR A 88 -13.65 -12.71 12.26
C TYR A 88 -12.47 -11.77 12.54
N GLN A 89 -11.47 -12.19 13.33
CA GLN A 89 -10.28 -11.42 13.61
C GLN A 89 -9.49 -11.17 12.32
N LYS A 90 -9.32 -12.17 11.46
CA LYS A 90 -8.60 -12.06 10.18
C LYS A 90 -9.31 -11.14 9.20
N LEU A 91 -10.62 -11.26 9.11
CA LEU A 91 -11.44 -10.36 8.30
C LEU A 91 -11.29 -8.91 8.80
N PHE A 92 -11.38 -8.71 10.10
CA PHE A 92 -11.22 -7.41 10.73
C PHE A 92 -9.82 -6.82 10.44
N LEU A 93 -8.76 -7.61 10.58
CA LEU A 93 -7.38 -7.18 10.29
C LEU A 93 -7.22 -6.79 8.81
N ALA A 94 -7.76 -7.60 7.88
CA ALA A 94 -7.71 -7.29 6.46
C ALA A 94 -8.43 -5.97 6.14
N VAL A 95 -9.66 -5.82 6.60
CA VAL A 95 -10.45 -4.61 6.36
C VAL A 95 -9.76 -3.38 6.97
N THR A 96 -9.28 -3.48 8.20
CA THR A 96 -8.59 -2.39 8.92
C THR A 96 -7.33 -1.97 8.18
N PHE A 97 -6.46 -2.91 7.81
CA PHE A 97 -5.22 -2.58 7.10
C PHE A 97 -5.50 -1.88 5.76
N PHE A 98 -6.42 -2.39 4.96
CA PHE A 98 -6.71 -1.81 3.65
C PHE A 98 -7.44 -0.48 3.75
N SER A 99 -8.26 -0.25 4.79
CA SER A 99 -8.86 1.06 5.06
C SER A 99 -7.78 2.10 5.40
N ILE A 100 -6.81 1.73 6.24
CA ILE A 100 -5.66 2.60 6.57
C ILE A 100 -4.83 2.88 5.33
N ARG A 101 -4.53 1.85 4.55
CA ARG A 101 -3.79 2.00 3.30
C ARG A 101 -4.50 2.94 2.33
N TRP A 102 -5.82 2.76 2.17
CA TRP A 102 -6.62 3.63 1.30
C TRP A 102 -6.57 5.09 1.75
N LEU A 103 -6.69 5.33 3.06
CA LEU A 103 -6.57 6.66 3.65
C LEU A 103 -5.15 7.24 3.44
N ALA A 104 -4.11 6.45 3.69
CA ALA A 104 -2.71 6.88 3.49
C ALA A 104 -2.44 7.28 2.04
N VAL A 105 -2.90 6.49 1.06
CA VAL A 105 -2.78 6.79 -0.37
C VAL A 105 -3.57 8.05 -0.73
N ALA A 106 -4.78 8.22 -0.19
CA ALA A 106 -5.59 9.40 -0.45
C ALA A 106 -4.94 10.69 0.11
N MET A 107 -4.35 10.62 1.31
CA MET A 107 -3.64 11.74 1.92
C MET A 107 -2.35 12.07 1.16
N ALA A 108 -1.56 11.07 0.81
CA ALA A 108 -0.34 11.25 0.01
C ALA A 108 -0.65 11.88 -1.35
N GLY A 109 -1.66 11.36 -2.06
CA GLY A 109 -2.07 11.91 -3.36
C GLY A 109 -2.56 13.36 -3.28
N ARG A 110 -3.24 13.76 -2.20
CA ARG A 110 -3.65 15.17 -2.00
C ARG A 110 -2.45 16.09 -1.78
N LEU A 111 -1.47 15.64 -1.00
CA LEU A 111 -0.23 16.40 -0.79
C LEU A 111 0.60 16.49 -2.08
N ASP A 112 0.71 15.38 -2.83
CA ASP A 112 1.38 15.37 -4.12
C ASP A 112 0.72 16.33 -5.11
N ASP A 113 -0.61 16.33 -5.22
CA ASP A 113 -1.36 17.27 -6.04
C ASP A 113 -1.09 18.74 -5.63
N PHE A 114 -1.05 19.02 -4.32
CA PHE A 114 -0.77 20.36 -3.82
C PHE A 114 0.64 20.82 -4.17
N ILE A 115 1.65 19.97 -3.92
CA ILE A 115 3.06 20.24 -4.21
C ILE A 115 3.28 20.40 -5.72
N THR A 116 2.70 19.50 -6.51
CA THR A 116 2.81 19.54 -7.98
C THR A 116 2.20 20.82 -8.53
N LYS A 117 1.03 21.23 -8.06
CA LYS A 117 0.42 22.52 -8.45
C LYS A 117 1.30 23.69 -8.06
N ALA A 118 1.86 23.71 -6.85
CA ALA A 118 2.72 24.79 -6.39
C ALA A 118 4.03 24.90 -7.19
N LEU A 119 4.63 23.77 -7.60
CA LEU A 119 5.91 23.72 -8.28
C LEU A 119 5.80 23.86 -9.81
N VAL A 120 4.73 23.31 -10.41
CA VAL A 120 4.60 23.22 -11.89
C VAL A 120 3.91 24.45 -12.49
N PHE A 121 3.16 25.22 -11.74
CA PHE A 121 2.47 26.42 -12.23
C PHE A 121 3.33 27.66 -12.46
N GLY A 122 4.67 27.55 -12.24
CA GLY A 122 5.58 28.57 -12.72
C GLY A 122 5.80 28.45 -14.23
N ASN A 123 5.44 29.49 -15.00
CA ASN A 123 5.57 29.58 -16.48
C ASN A 123 6.99 29.27 -17.04
N THR A 124 7.99 29.09 -16.20
CA THR A 124 9.39 28.82 -16.54
C THR A 124 9.66 27.37 -16.98
N ILE A 125 8.72 26.44 -16.75
CA ILE A 125 8.92 25.00 -16.99
C ILE A 125 8.30 24.55 -18.32
N ALA A 126 7.41 25.36 -18.88
CA ALA A 126 6.78 25.09 -20.16
C ALA A 126 7.85 25.02 -21.29
N GLY A 127 7.98 23.85 -21.92
CA GLY A 127 8.93 23.60 -23.01
C GLY A 127 10.18 22.81 -22.65
N ARG A 128 10.50 22.60 -21.36
CA ARG A 128 11.67 21.80 -20.92
C ARG A 128 11.26 20.39 -20.51
N GLN A 129 11.12 19.48 -21.47
CA GLN A 129 10.65 18.09 -21.24
C GLN A 129 11.41 17.33 -20.14
N TRP A 130 12.75 17.50 -20.07
CA TRP A 130 13.57 16.86 -19.06
C TRP A 130 13.32 17.39 -17.64
N LEU A 131 13.07 18.68 -17.51
CA LEU A 131 12.73 19.27 -16.22
C LEU A 131 11.36 18.82 -15.74
N GLN A 132 10.37 18.74 -16.65
CA GLN A 132 9.05 18.18 -16.37
C GLN A 132 9.15 16.71 -15.94
N TYR A 133 9.97 15.91 -16.61
CA TYR A 133 10.22 14.51 -16.23
C TYR A 133 10.88 14.42 -14.84
N GLY A 134 11.87 15.22 -14.56
CA GLY A 134 12.54 15.25 -13.25
C GLY A 134 11.58 15.60 -12.11
N LEU A 135 10.72 16.58 -12.31
CA LEU A 135 9.65 16.93 -11.36
C LEU A 135 8.65 15.79 -11.16
N TYR A 136 8.19 15.18 -12.27
CA TYR A 136 7.30 14.03 -12.20
C TYR A 136 7.91 12.86 -11.43
N ALA A 137 9.17 12.51 -11.71
CA ALA A 137 9.87 11.45 -10.99
C ALA A 137 10.04 11.79 -9.50
N GLY A 138 10.36 13.05 -9.19
CA GLY A 138 10.48 13.55 -7.82
C GLY A 138 9.16 13.46 -7.04
N THR A 139 8.04 13.86 -7.65
CA THR A 139 6.70 13.74 -7.01
C THR A 139 6.31 12.29 -6.80
N ARG A 140 6.63 11.36 -7.72
CA ARG A 140 6.40 9.93 -7.52
C ARG A 140 7.18 9.33 -6.34
N ILE A 141 8.44 9.74 -6.18
CA ILE A 141 9.25 9.33 -5.03
C ILE A 141 8.66 9.90 -3.73
N LEU A 142 8.26 11.17 -3.74
CA LEU A 142 7.64 11.81 -2.59
C LEU A 142 6.33 11.13 -2.20
N ASP A 143 5.46 10.80 -3.16
CA ASP A 143 4.21 10.07 -2.95
C ASP A 143 4.45 8.71 -2.26
N ILE A 144 5.45 7.95 -2.72
CA ILE A 144 5.85 6.68 -2.11
C ILE A 144 6.30 6.89 -0.66
N VAL A 145 7.17 7.86 -0.41
CA VAL A 145 7.72 8.16 0.93
C VAL A 145 6.60 8.57 1.88
N LEU A 146 5.74 9.50 1.47
CA LEU A 146 4.60 9.95 2.29
C LEU A 146 3.62 8.81 2.59
N CYS A 147 3.30 8.00 1.59
CA CYS A 147 2.43 6.83 1.78
C CYS A 147 3.00 5.86 2.83
N ILE A 148 4.31 5.59 2.78
CA ILE A 148 4.98 4.72 3.76
C ILE A 148 4.96 5.33 5.14
N ILE A 149 5.26 6.61 5.28
CA ILE A 149 5.26 7.31 6.58
C ILE A 149 3.88 7.24 7.21
N PHE A 150 2.83 7.61 6.48
CA PHE A 150 1.45 7.55 6.99
C PHE A 150 1.05 6.14 7.38
N LEU A 151 1.39 5.15 6.54
CA LEU A 151 1.08 3.75 6.80
C LEU A 151 1.83 3.23 8.04
N ALA A 152 3.12 3.53 8.18
CA ALA A 152 3.93 3.12 9.31
C ALA A 152 3.44 3.73 10.63
N VAL A 153 3.12 5.04 10.63
CA VAL A 153 2.57 5.72 11.81
C VAL A 153 1.22 5.10 12.22
N ALA A 154 0.31 4.90 11.26
CA ALA A 154 -0.99 4.31 11.52
C ALA A 154 -0.90 2.87 12.05
N ILE A 155 -0.03 2.04 11.47
CA ILE A 155 0.24 0.68 11.94
C ILE A 155 0.80 0.70 13.37
N GLY A 156 1.75 1.58 13.65
CA GLY A 156 2.35 1.72 14.99
C GLY A 156 1.31 2.08 16.05
N LEU A 157 0.42 3.03 15.74
CA LEU A 157 -0.65 3.46 16.64
C LEU A 157 -1.68 2.34 16.89
N ILE A 158 -2.09 1.64 15.84
CA ILE A 158 -3.09 0.57 15.95
C ILE A 158 -2.52 -0.64 16.68
N ASN A 159 -1.32 -1.08 16.32
CA ASN A 159 -0.69 -2.20 17.01
C ASN A 159 -0.52 -1.90 18.51
N LYS A 160 -0.14 -0.67 18.87
CA LYS A 160 -0.06 -0.26 20.28
C LYS A 160 -1.41 -0.29 20.97
N ALA A 161 -2.49 0.16 20.32
CA ALA A 161 -3.82 0.16 20.88
C ALA A 161 -4.41 -1.25 21.04
N TYR A 162 -4.09 -2.18 20.11
CA TYR A 162 -4.65 -3.53 20.11
C TYR A 162 -3.89 -4.51 21.00
N VAL A 163 -2.59 -4.34 21.25
CA VAL A 163 -1.83 -5.19 22.18
C VAL A 163 -2.47 -5.20 23.57
N TYR A 164 -2.99 -4.06 24.02
CA TYR A 164 -3.71 -3.98 25.31
C TYR A 164 -5.10 -4.65 25.33
N LYS A 165 -5.69 -4.91 24.17
CA LYS A 165 -7.06 -5.46 24.07
C LYS A 165 -7.11 -6.98 23.82
N ASN A 166 -6.01 -7.56 23.36
CA ASN A 166 -5.93 -9.01 23.11
C ASN A 166 -6.00 -9.84 24.40
N ASP A 167 -5.54 -9.29 25.52
CA ASP A 167 -5.62 -9.98 26.82
C ASP A 167 -7.07 -10.13 27.32
N GLU A 168 -7.97 -9.22 26.95
CA GLU A 168 -9.38 -9.29 27.35
C GLU A 168 -10.25 -10.16 26.43
N MET A 169 -9.86 -10.35 25.15
CA MET A 169 -10.64 -11.20 24.24
C MET A 169 -10.36 -12.69 24.39
N ASN A 170 -9.18 -13.07 24.86
CA ASN A 170 -8.83 -14.47 25.11
C ASN A 170 -9.46 -15.04 26.40
N VAL A 171 -10.10 -14.23 27.23
CA VAL A 171 -10.73 -14.67 28.50
C VAL A 171 -12.18 -15.11 28.31
N LYS A 172 -12.77 -14.93 27.11
CA LYS A 172 -14.18 -15.21 26.82
C LYS A 172 -14.45 -16.33 25.81
N GLU A 173 -13.43 -17.09 25.41
CA GLU A 173 -13.56 -18.37 24.72
C GLU A 173 -13.18 -19.52 25.68
#